data_76205725d5df8d517a3e04e9ec6d1985
#
_entry.id   76205725d5df8d517a3e04e9ec6d1985
#
_cell.length_a   1.000
_cell.length_b   1.000
_cell.length_c   1.000
_cell.angle_alpha   90.00
_cell.angle_beta   90.00
_cell.angle_gamma   90.00
#
_symmetry.space_group_name_H-M   'P 1'
#
loop_
_entity.id
_entity.type
_entity.pdbx_description
1 polymer ?
#
loop_
_entity_poly.entity_id
_entity_poly.type
_entity_poly.pdbx_seq_one_letter_code
_entity_poly.pdbx_strand_id
1 'polypeptide(L)'
;MALAVEKILVPATGHPTQSEGAVADQKLNIAVVFTSVESTLAALKEAGSLANSLGARIRLVVPQVVPYPLPLETPPVLVQFNENRFRVIAAERAVETSVQIYLCRDRFHTLTSVLKPGVLVVLGGRKRWWPTKDERLGRRLRRAGYEVFFTETE
;
A
#
# COMPACT_ATOMS: atom_id res chain seq x y z
N MET A 1 3.32 17.61 4.56
CA MET A 1 4.11 16.78 5.48
C MET A 1 3.36 15.51 5.79
N ALA A 2 4.02 14.38 5.75
CA ALA A 2 3.42 13.09 6.07
C ALA A 2 3.93 12.61 7.43
N LEU A 3 3.04 12.07 8.26
CA LEU A 3 3.37 11.51 9.55
C LEU A 3 3.22 9.98 9.48
N ALA A 4 4.32 9.25 9.65
CA ALA A 4 4.31 7.80 9.77
C ALA A 4 3.76 7.43 11.14
N VAL A 5 2.66 6.70 11.19
CA VAL A 5 1.97 6.37 12.44
C VAL A 5 2.26 4.95 12.87
N GLU A 6 2.38 4.02 11.93
CA GLU A 6 2.56 2.64 12.28
C GLU A 6 3.14 1.78 11.16
N LYS A 7 3.88 0.77 11.57
CA LYS A 7 4.39 -0.29 10.71
C LYS A 7 3.97 -1.64 11.30
N ILE A 8 3.11 -2.34 10.57
CA ILE A 8 2.66 -3.67 10.95
C ILE A 8 3.33 -4.68 10.04
N LEU A 9 4.03 -5.64 10.63
CA LEU A 9 4.60 -6.77 9.92
C LEU A 9 3.69 -7.99 10.11
N VAL A 10 3.15 -8.50 9.01
CA VAL A 10 2.36 -9.72 9.00
C VAL A 10 3.21 -10.82 8.36
N PRO A 11 3.64 -11.83 9.11
CA PRO A 11 4.43 -12.92 8.56
C PRO A 11 3.60 -13.74 7.57
N ALA A 12 4.25 -14.28 6.56
CA ALA A 12 3.63 -15.23 5.66
C ALA A 12 3.18 -16.47 6.44
N THR A 13 1.93 -16.87 6.23
CA THR A 13 1.41 -18.10 6.83
C THR A 13 2.19 -19.29 6.25
N GLY A 14 3.03 -19.90 7.04
CA GLY A 14 3.62 -21.15 6.64
C GLY A 14 5.04 -21.49 7.02
N HIS A 15 5.85 -20.58 7.53
CA HIS A 15 7.12 -20.97 8.20
C HIS A 15 7.68 -19.80 9.00
N PRO A 16 8.15 -20.02 10.23
CA PRO A 16 8.97 -19.04 10.92
C PRO A 16 10.33 -19.00 10.24
N THR A 17 10.49 -18.17 9.24
CA THR A 17 11.81 -17.91 8.73
C THR A 17 12.48 -16.92 9.66
N GLN A 18 13.37 -17.44 10.46
CA GLN A 18 14.41 -16.64 11.07
C GLN A 18 15.20 -16.00 9.94
N SER A 19 14.83 -14.84 9.50
CA SER A 19 15.67 -14.06 8.61
C SER A 19 15.94 -12.73 9.26
N GLU A 20 17.02 -12.75 9.94
CA GLU A 20 17.71 -11.60 10.47
C GLU A 20 17.91 -10.51 9.41
N GLY A 21 17.79 -9.28 9.88
CA GLY A 21 17.66 -8.06 9.10
C GLY A 21 18.62 -7.73 7.97
N ALA A 22 19.70 -8.47 7.75
CA ALA A 22 20.66 -8.17 6.70
C ALA A 22 20.23 -8.69 5.30
N VAL A 23 19.43 -9.75 5.25
CA VAL A 23 18.92 -10.34 3.99
C VAL A 23 17.61 -9.65 3.55
N ALA A 24 16.95 -8.98 4.48
CA ALA A 24 15.69 -8.30 4.25
C ALA A 24 15.78 -7.12 3.28
N ASP A 25 16.92 -6.44 3.22
CA ASP A 25 17.14 -5.29 2.34
C ASP A 25 17.33 -5.65 0.86
N GLN A 26 17.57 -6.91 0.55
CA GLN A 26 17.83 -7.36 -0.83
C GLN A 26 16.58 -7.89 -1.55
N LYS A 27 15.49 -8.14 -0.84
CA LYS A 27 14.25 -8.58 -1.48
C LYS A 27 13.54 -7.42 -2.15
N LEU A 28 13.10 -7.64 -3.38
CA LEU A 28 12.26 -6.70 -4.09
C LEU A 28 10.97 -6.44 -3.30
N ASN A 29 10.57 -5.19 -3.26
CA ASN A 29 9.32 -4.79 -2.64
C ASN A 29 8.32 -4.36 -3.71
N ILE A 30 7.10 -4.88 -3.59
CA ILE A 30 5.96 -4.41 -4.37
C ILE A 30 5.11 -3.54 -3.45
N ALA A 31 4.90 -2.30 -3.82
CA ALA A 31 4.07 -1.38 -3.06
C ALA A 31 2.62 -1.47 -3.54
N VAL A 32 1.71 -1.81 -2.64
CA VAL A 32 0.27 -1.72 -2.89
C VAL A 32 -0.25 -0.48 -2.19
N VAL A 33 -0.90 0.40 -2.92
CA VAL A 33 -1.48 1.63 -2.36
C VAL A 33 -2.95 1.41 -2.05
N PHE A 34 -3.34 1.69 -0.82
CA PHE A 34 -4.73 1.61 -0.41
C PHE A 34 -5.58 2.67 -1.11
N THR A 35 -6.69 2.25 -1.69
CA THR A 35 -7.69 3.13 -2.32
C THR A 35 -9.07 2.93 -1.69
N SER A 36 -9.66 1.78 -1.90
CA SER A 36 -10.84 1.29 -1.20
C SER A 36 -10.58 -0.14 -0.76
N VAL A 37 -11.38 -0.67 0.16
CA VAL A 37 -11.20 -2.06 0.63
C VAL A 37 -11.26 -3.05 -0.52
N GLU A 38 -12.30 -2.96 -1.32
CA GLU A 38 -12.56 -3.85 -2.46
C GLU A 38 -11.43 -3.79 -3.50
N SER A 39 -11.09 -2.57 -3.92
CA SER A 39 -10.02 -2.36 -4.91
C SER A 39 -8.65 -2.76 -4.38
N THR A 40 -8.39 -2.53 -3.09
CA THR A 40 -7.14 -2.93 -2.46
C THR A 40 -7.02 -4.44 -2.33
N LEU A 41 -8.11 -5.15 -2.05
CA LEU A 41 -8.11 -6.62 -2.05
C LEU A 41 -7.76 -7.19 -3.43
N ALA A 42 -8.33 -6.63 -4.49
CA ALA A 42 -7.98 -7.01 -5.86
C ALA A 42 -6.51 -6.71 -6.17
N ALA A 43 -6.02 -5.54 -5.78
CA ALA A 43 -4.62 -5.15 -5.95
C ALA A 43 -3.66 -6.07 -5.18
N LEU A 44 -4.02 -6.46 -3.96
CA LEU A 44 -3.23 -7.40 -3.15
C LEU A 44 -3.18 -8.79 -3.77
N LYS A 45 -4.26 -9.24 -4.39
CA LYS A 45 -4.30 -10.51 -5.11
C LYS A 45 -3.32 -10.52 -6.29
N GLU A 46 -3.34 -9.48 -7.10
CA GLU A 46 -2.40 -9.30 -8.21
C GLU A 46 -0.96 -9.18 -7.73
N ALA A 47 -0.75 -8.35 -6.72
CA ALA A 47 0.58 -8.18 -6.12
C ALA A 47 1.10 -9.48 -5.52
N GLY A 48 0.23 -10.30 -4.92
CA GLY A 48 0.59 -11.62 -4.40
C GLY A 48 1.10 -12.56 -5.46
N SER A 49 0.44 -12.61 -6.61
CA SER A 49 0.88 -13.41 -7.76
C SER A 49 2.25 -12.95 -8.29
N LEU A 50 2.43 -11.64 -8.43
CA LEU A 50 3.70 -11.06 -8.86
C LEU A 50 4.80 -11.30 -7.83
N ALA A 51 4.51 -11.14 -6.55
CA ALA A 51 5.46 -11.34 -5.46
C ALA A 51 5.94 -12.79 -5.39
N ASN A 52 5.05 -13.76 -5.57
CA ASN A 52 5.42 -15.18 -5.62
C ASN A 52 6.35 -15.48 -6.79
N SER A 53 6.07 -14.91 -7.96
CA SER A 53 6.90 -15.12 -9.16
C SER A 53 8.29 -14.49 -9.05
N LEU A 54 8.38 -13.35 -8.37
CA LEU A 54 9.60 -12.56 -8.28
C LEU A 54 10.38 -12.76 -6.97
N GLY A 55 9.84 -13.54 -6.03
CA GLY A 55 10.41 -13.64 -4.69
C GLY A 55 10.36 -12.32 -3.91
N ALA A 56 9.37 -11.49 -4.19
CA ALA A 56 9.23 -10.17 -3.59
C ALA A 56 8.36 -10.18 -2.34
N ARG A 57 8.42 -9.10 -1.59
CA ARG A 57 7.53 -8.81 -0.47
C ARG A 57 6.49 -7.78 -0.87
N ILE A 58 5.37 -7.76 -0.17
CA ILE A 58 4.34 -6.75 -0.34
C ILE A 58 4.43 -5.72 0.77
N ARG A 59 4.37 -4.46 0.39
CA ARG A 59 4.26 -3.34 1.30
C ARG A 59 2.94 -2.63 1.01
N LEU A 60 1.98 -2.76 1.92
CA LEU A 60 0.71 -2.04 1.82
C LEU A 60 0.90 -0.64 2.41
N VAL A 61 0.79 0.36 1.56
CA VAL A 61 0.94 1.77 1.95
C VAL A 61 -0.45 2.40 2.02
N VAL A 62 -0.80 2.92 3.19
CA VAL A 62 -2.10 3.51 3.46
C VAL A 62 -1.96 5.01 3.73
N PRO A 63 -2.11 5.86 2.71
CA PRO A 63 -2.15 7.29 2.92
C PRO A 63 -3.53 7.70 3.43
N GLN A 64 -3.65 7.92 4.72
CA GLN A 64 -4.88 8.36 5.36
C GLN A 64 -4.93 9.88 5.36
N VAL A 65 -5.78 10.45 4.52
CA VAL A 65 -5.94 11.91 4.40
C VAL A 65 -6.74 12.44 5.58
N VAL A 66 -6.16 13.41 6.28
CA VAL A 66 -6.82 14.14 7.35
C VAL A 66 -7.23 15.51 6.80
N PRO A 67 -8.54 15.77 6.65
CA PRO A 67 -9.00 17.03 6.04
C PRO A 67 -8.81 18.22 6.98
N TYR A 68 -8.56 19.38 6.40
CA TYR A 68 -8.63 20.63 7.15
C TYR A 68 -10.05 20.90 7.65
N PRO A 69 -10.26 21.52 8.84
CA PRO A 69 -9.25 22.08 9.75
C PRO A 69 -8.73 21.13 10.82
N LEU A 70 -9.00 19.83 10.73
CA LEU A 70 -8.57 18.87 11.73
C LEU A 70 -7.04 18.83 11.87
N PRO A 71 -6.50 18.75 13.09
CA PRO A 71 -5.07 18.50 13.30
C PRO A 71 -4.66 17.18 12.66
N LEU A 72 -3.43 17.12 12.13
CA LEU A 72 -2.93 15.94 11.44
C LEU A 72 -2.92 14.70 12.35
N GLU A 73 -2.69 14.89 13.64
CA GLU A 73 -2.63 13.84 14.65
C GLU A 73 -4.01 13.36 15.11
N THR A 74 -5.07 14.02 14.66
CA THR A 74 -6.45 13.72 15.07
C THR A 74 -7.32 13.37 13.85
N PRO A 75 -7.14 12.19 13.25
CA PRO A 75 -7.92 11.77 12.09
C PRO A 75 -9.38 11.53 12.49
N PRO A 76 -10.33 11.72 11.55
CA PRO A 76 -11.77 11.49 11.82
C PRO A 76 -12.08 10.01 12.08
N VAL A 77 -11.22 9.10 11.64
CA VAL A 77 -11.31 7.66 11.92
C VAL A 77 -10.07 7.25 12.68
N LEU A 78 -10.26 6.52 13.78
CA LEU A 78 -9.15 6.07 14.61
C LEU A 78 -8.20 5.18 13.82
N VAL A 79 -6.91 5.45 13.92
CA VAL A 79 -5.86 4.66 13.27
C VAL A 79 -5.94 3.18 13.67
N GLN A 80 -6.18 2.91 14.95
CA GLN A 80 -6.31 1.55 15.47
C GLN A 80 -7.42 0.74 14.81
N PHE A 81 -8.54 1.37 14.47
CA PHE A 81 -9.62 0.71 13.76
C PHE A 81 -9.20 0.27 12.37
N ASN A 82 -8.55 1.16 11.63
CA ASN A 82 -8.03 0.85 10.31
C ASN A 82 -6.90 -0.19 10.37
N GLU A 83 -6.03 -0.08 11.35
CA GLU A 83 -4.94 -1.01 11.61
C GLU A 83 -5.41 -2.45 11.74
N ASN A 84 -6.39 -2.70 12.59
CA ASN A 84 -6.95 -4.04 12.78
C ASN A 84 -7.55 -4.58 11.48
N ARG A 85 -8.23 -3.74 10.73
CA ARG A 85 -8.81 -4.08 9.44
C ARG A 85 -7.76 -4.49 8.41
N PHE A 86 -6.68 -3.73 8.31
CA PHE A 86 -5.59 -4.03 7.37
C PHE A 86 -4.79 -5.26 7.81
N ARG A 87 -4.65 -5.49 9.10
CA ARG A 87 -4.01 -6.69 9.63
C ARG A 87 -4.76 -7.96 9.22
N VAL A 88 -6.08 -7.96 9.30
CA VAL A 88 -6.92 -9.07 8.85
C VAL A 88 -6.76 -9.31 7.35
N ILE A 89 -6.82 -8.25 6.55
CA ILE A 89 -6.64 -8.33 5.10
C ILE A 89 -5.26 -8.90 4.73
N ALA A 90 -4.21 -8.43 5.39
CA ALA A 90 -2.85 -8.88 5.14
C ALA A 90 -2.62 -10.34 5.56
N ALA A 91 -3.23 -10.77 6.66
CA ALA A 91 -3.08 -12.13 7.19
C ALA A 91 -3.67 -13.21 6.27
N GLU A 92 -4.61 -12.87 5.40
CA GLU A 92 -5.20 -13.81 4.44
C GLU A 92 -4.24 -14.16 3.28
N ARG A 93 -3.09 -13.52 3.20
CA ARG A 93 -2.15 -13.67 2.08
C ARG A 93 -0.99 -14.59 2.44
N ALA A 94 -0.58 -15.40 1.45
CA ALA A 94 0.55 -16.31 1.59
C ALA A 94 1.91 -15.61 1.45
N VAL A 95 1.93 -14.33 1.13
CA VAL A 95 3.13 -13.52 0.92
C VAL A 95 3.36 -12.60 2.11
N GLU A 96 4.60 -12.47 2.53
CA GLU A 96 4.98 -11.53 3.59
C GLU A 96 4.54 -10.11 3.21
N THR A 97 3.68 -9.53 4.04
CA THR A 97 3.08 -8.22 3.80
C THR A 97 3.31 -7.31 5.01
N SER A 98 3.89 -6.16 4.78
CA SER A 98 3.98 -5.09 5.79
C SER A 98 2.91 -4.03 5.53
N VAL A 99 2.33 -3.50 6.58
CA VAL A 99 1.34 -2.41 6.49
C VAL A 99 1.92 -1.15 7.11
N GLN A 100 1.87 -0.06 6.36
CA GLN A 100 2.34 1.25 6.81
C GLN A 100 1.25 2.29 6.60
N ILE A 101 0.83 2.94 7.67
CA ILE A 101 -0.19 3.98 7.66
C ILE A 101 0.47 5.34 7.81
N TYR A 102 0.15 6.26 6.92
CA TYR A 102 0.63 7.64 6.95
C TYR A 102 -0.54 8.60 7.05
N LEU A 103 -0.55 9.42 8.09
CA LEU A 103 -1.47 10.55 8.16
C LEU A 103 -0.94 11.69 7.31
N CYS A 104 -1.74 12.20 6.39
CA CYS A 104 -1.27 13.16 5.41
C CYS A 104 -2.37 14.13 4.95
N ARG A 105 -1.96 15.17 4.25
CA ARG A 105 -2.88 16.13 3.61
C ARG A 105 -3.08 15.83 2.13
N ASP A 106 -2.06 15.26 1.47
CA ASP A 106 -2.08 14.96 0.04
C ASP A 106 -1.49 13.56 -0.21
N ARG A 107 -2.26 12.69 -0.86
CA ARG A 107 -1.85 11.31 -1.13
C ARG A 107 -0.63 11.23 -2.06
N PHE A 108 -0.65 11.98 -3.14
CA PHE A 108 0.42 11.92 -4.13
C PHE A 108 1.76 12.38 -3.55
N HIS A 109 1.75 13.50 -2.85
CA HIS A 109 2.95 14.02 -2.21
C HIS A 109 3.53 13.04 -1.18
N THR A 110 2.66 12.41 -0.39
CA THR A 110 3.06 11.40 0.58
C THR A 110 3.68 10.18 -0.10
N LEU A 111 3.04 9.66 -1.13
CA LEU A 111 3.54 8.49 -1.86
C LEU A 111 4.91 8.75 -2.50
N THR A 112 5.10 9.90 -3.12
CA THR A 112 6.39 10.27 -3.70
C THR A 112 7.49 10.48 -2.65
N SER A 113 7.11 10.79 -1.42
CA SER A 113 8.07 10.93 -0.31
C SER A 113 8.48 9.58 0.30
N VAL A 114 7.57 8.60 0.34
CA VAL A 114 7.81 7.34 1.04
C VAL A 114 8.17 6.18 0.13
N LEU A 115 7.83 6.25 -1.15
CA LEU A 115 8.17 5.23 -2.13
C LEU A 115 9.54 5.50 -2.76
N LYS A 116 10.36 4.47 -2.83
CA LYS A 116 11.66 4.55 -3.50
C LYS A 116 11.46 4.66 -5.02
N PRO A 117 12.32 5.41 -5.73
CA PRO A 117 12.28 5.43 -7.20
C PRO A 117 12.41 4.03 -7.81
N GLY A 118 11.64 3.74 -8.85
CA GLY A 118 11.69 2.47 -9.56
C GLY A 118 10.96 1.31 -8.89
N VAL A 119 10.31 1.53 -7.74
CA VAL A 119 9.49 0.49 -7.10
C VAL A 119 8.25 0.20 -7.96
N LEU A 120 7.86 -1.07 -8.04
CA LEU A 120 6.60 -1.45 -8.66
C LEU A 120 5.45 -1.11 -7.74
N VAL A 121 4.51 -0.33 -8.23
CA VAL A 121 3.31 0.10 -7.50
C VAL A 121 2.10 -0.59 -8.09
N VAL A 122 1.33 -1.28 -7.28
CA VAL A 122 0.05 -1.87 -7.67
C VAL A 122 -1.08 -1.06 -7.05
N LEU A 123 -1.99 -0.63 -7.88
CA LEU A 123 -3.10 0.25 -7.51
C LEU A 123 -4.41 -0.36 -8.02
N GLY A 124 -5.39 -0.47 -7.15
CA GLY A 124 -6.72 -0.91 -7.53
C GLY A 124 -7.70 0.25 -7.64
N GLY A 125 -8.64 0.16 -8.58
CA GLY A 125 -9.69 1.14 -8.72
C GLY A 125 -10.87 0.60 -9.49
N ARG A 126 -12.03 1.23 -9.35
CA ARG A 126 -13.23 0.86 -10.08
C ARG A 126 -13.15 1.32 -11.53
N LYS A 127 -13.56 0.44 -12.42
CA LYS A 127 -13.76 0.80 -13.82
C LYS A 127 -14.97 1.74 -13.93
N ARG A 128 -14.74 2.93 -14.45
CA ARG A 128 -15.79 3.90 -14.73
C ARG A 128 -15.57 4.54 -16.08
N TRP A 129 -16.63 5.07 -16.64
CA TRP A 129 -16.60 5.82 -17.88
C TRP A 129 -15.64 7.03 -17.83
N TRP A 130 -15.58 7.72 -16.69
CA TRP A 130 -14.68 8.86 -16.46
C TRP A 130 -13.47 8.43 -15.62
N PRO A 131 -12.29 9.01 -15.85
CA PRO A 131 -11.12 8.73 -15.04
C PRO A 131 -11.39 8.98 -13.55
N THR A 132 -11.24 7.96 -12.74
CA THR A 132 -11.41 8.08 -11.30
C THR A 132 -10.22 8.80 -10.65
N LYS A 133 -10.39 9.19 -9.39
CA LYS A 133 -9.28 9.76 -8.60
C LYS A 133 -8.09 8.80 -8.53
N ASP A 134 -8.37 7.50 -8.45
CA ASP A 134 -7.35 6.47 -8.36
C ASP A 134 -6.61 6.28 -9.68
N GLU A 135 -7.28 6.32 -10.80
CA GLU A 135 -6.63 6.32 -12.12
C GLU A 135 -5.75 7.54 -12.32
N ARG A 136 -6.23 8.71 -11.90
CA ARG A 136 -5.44 9.94 -11.98
C ARG A 136 -4.19 9.86 -11.11
N LEU A 137 -4.31 9.28 -9.92
CA LEU A 137 -3.19 9.03 -9.03
C LEU A 137 -2.17 8.10 -9.70
N GLY A 138 -2.63 7.00 -10.29
CA GLY A 138 -1.77 6.07 -11.04
C GLY A 138 -1.01 6.74 -12.19
N ARG A 139 -1.69 7.58 -12.96
CA ARG A 139 -1.05 8.35 -14.04
C ARG A 139 0.00 9.33 -13.53
N ARG A 140 -0.29 10.01 -12.43
CA ARG A 140 0.67 10.94 -11.81
C ARG A 140 1.91 10.20 -11.28
N LEU A 141 1.72 9.04 -10.69
CA LEU A 141 2.83 8.21 -10.23
C LEU A 141 3.70 7.71 -11.39
N ARG A 142 3.09 7.30 -12.51
CA ARG A 142 3.84 6.94 -13.73
C ARG A 142 4.67 8.11 -14.25
N ARG A 143 4.11 9.29 -14.28
CA ARG A 143 4.83 10.51 -14.68
C ARG A 143 5.98 10.87 -13.74
N ALA A 144 5.85 10.51 -12.47
CA ALA A 144 6.90 10.69 -11.47
C ALA A 144 8.01 9.64 -11.54
N GLY A 145 7.92 8.66 -12.45
CA GLY A 145 8.95 7.65 -12.67
C GLY A 145 8.70 6.30 -12.02
N TYR A 146 7.53 6.09 -11.43
CA TYR A 146 7.15 4.79 -10.87
C TYR A 146 6.56 3.87 -11.93
N GLU A 147 6.83 2.58 -11.81
CA GLU A 147 6.16 1.57 -12.59
C GLU A 147 4.84 1.22 -11.91
N VAL A 148 3.71 1.53 -12.56
CA VAL A 148 2.39 1.39 -11.97
C VAL A 148 1.58 0.34 -12.72
N PHE A 149 1.12 -0.67 -11.99
CA PHE A 149 0.16 -1.65 -12.46
C PHE A 149 -1.21 -1.33 -11.86
N PHE A 150 -2.18 -1.04 -12.72
CA PHE A 150 -3.53 -0.69 -12.30
C PHE A 150 -4.47 -1.88 -12.48
N THR A 151 -5.10 -2.33 -11.39
CA THR A 151 -6.09 -3.41 -11.39
C THR A 151 -7.49 -2.81 -11.36
N GLU A 152 -8.28 -3.13 -12.36
CA GLU A 152 -9.68 -2.68 -12.43
C GLU A 152 -10.59 -3.65 -11.68
N THR A 153 -11.49 -3.09 -10.87
CA THR A 153 -12.62 -3.81 -10.25
C THR A 153 -13.93 -3.35 -10.87
N GLU A 154 -14.86 -4.28 -11.04
CA GLU A 154 -16.19 -3.99 -11.57
C GLU A 154 -17.04 -3.13 -10.62
#